data_2c5246b0582c1f4b6bb39d51dada29f0
#
_entry.id   2c5246b0582c1f4b6bb39d51dada29f0
#
_cell.length_a   1.000
_cell.length_b   1.000
_cell.length_c   1.000
_cell.angle_alpha   90.00
_cell.angle_beta   90.00
_cell.angle_gamma   90.00
#
_symmetry.space_group_name_H-M   'P 1'
#
loop_
_entity.id
_entity.type
_entity.pdbx_description
1 polymer ?
#
loop_
_entity_poly.entity_id
_entity_poly.type
_entity_poly.pdbx_seq_one_letter_code
_entity_poly.pdbx_strand_id
1 'polypeptide(L)'
;MTKLIFMGTPDFSAAVLKGLLDDSNYDVLAVVTQPDRAVGRKKEIKMTPVKEVALAHNLPVYQPEKMSGSEEMAELMTLGADGIVTAAFGQFLPTKLLDSVDFAVNVHASLLPKYRGGAPIHYAIINGEEEAGVTIMEMVKKMDAGDMIAKVQHRLLTMIMLEQCLKNWLLLDVICC
;
A
#
# COMPACT_ATOMS: atom_id res chain seq x y z
N MET A 1 -4.00 -15.40 14.24
CA MET A 1 -3.34 -14.25 13.59
C MET A 1 -3.28 -14.52 12.10
N THR A 2 -3.78 -13.61 11.30
CA THR A 2 -3.73 -13.70 9.84
C THR A 2 -2.34 -13.29 9.34
N LYS A 3 -1.67 -14.18 8.63
CA LYS A 3 -0.32 -13.97 8.12
C LYS A 3 -0.34 -13.17 6.82
N LEU A 4 0.37 -12.06 6.79
CA LEU A 4 0.32 -11.12 5.67
C LEU A 4 1.70 -10.88 5.04
N ILE A 5 1.70 -10.67 3.72
CA ILE A 5 2.77 -9.99 3.01
C ILE A 5 2.28 -8.57 2.71
N PHE A 6 3.02 -7.57 3.15
CA PHE A 6 2.71 -6.17 2.84
C PHE A 6 3.55 -5.66 1.67
N MET A 7 2.92 -4.93 0.75
CA MET A 7 3.61 -4.35 -0.41
C MET A 7 3.25 -2.87 -0.57
N GLY A 8 4.26 -2.01 -0.48
CA GLY A 8 4.03 -0.56 -0.56
C GLY A 8 5.32 0.23 -0.68
N THR A 9 5.22 1.54 -0.93
CA THR A 9 6.42 2.36 -1.14
C THR A 9 6.38 3.71 -0.42
N PRO A 10 5.44 4.64 -0.67
CA PRO A 10 5.44 6.00 -0.11
C PRO A 10 4.98 6.07 1.36
N ASP A 11 4.98 7.28 1.90
CA ASP A 11 4.55 7.57 3.29
C ASP A 11 3.15 7.05 3.59
N PHE A 12 2.23 7.18 2.63
CA PHE A 12 0.89 6.59 2.73
C PHE A 12 0.95 5.09 3.05
N SER A 13 1.78 4.35 2.31
CA SER A 13 1.95 2.91 2.51
C SER A 13 2.62 2.58 3.85
N ALA A 14 3.58 3.42 4.26
CA ALA A 14 4.27 3.23 5.55
C ALA A 14 3.30 3.31 6.72
N ALA A 15 2.30 4.13 6.60
CA ALA A 15 1.30 4.25 7.65
C ALA A 15 0.26 3.13 7.64
N VAL A 16 -0.13 2.65 6.45
CA VAL A 16 -0.94 1.41 6.37
C VAL A 16 -0.18 0.26 7.03
N LEU A 17 1.13 0.12 6.75
CA LEU A 17 1.96 -0.90 7.39
C LEU A 17 1.98 -0.76 8.91
N LYS A 18 2.14 0.45 9.44
CA LYS A 18 2.11 0.69 10.89
C LYS A 18 0.77 0.26 11.50
N GLY A 19 -0.35 0.61 10.87
CA GLY A 19 -1.67 0.17 11.33
C GLY A 19 -1.81 -1.35 11.40
N LEU A 20 -1.28 -2.08 10.42
CA LEU A 20 -1.27 -3.54 10.45
C LEU A 20 -0.36 -4.10 11.56
N LEU A 21 0.77 -3.45 11.84
CA LEU A 21 1.71 -3.88 12.89
C LEU A 21 1.19 -3.58 14.31
N ASP A 22 0.37 -2.55 14.47
CA ASP A 22 -0.24 -2.19 15.75
C ASP A 22 -1.45 -3.10 16.08
N ASP A 23 -2.01 -3.82 15.11
CA ASP A 23 -3.14 -4.73 15.30
C ASP A 23 -2.67 -6.17 15.54
N SER A 24 -2.96 -6.70 16.72
CA SER A 24 -2.59 -8.05 17.13
C SER A 24 -3.27 -9.19 16.35
N ASN A 25 -4.24 -8.88 15.51
CA ASN A 25 -4.89 -9.87 14.63
C ASN A 25 -4.03 -10.25 13.43
N TYR A 26 -3.04 -9.44 13.09
CA TYR A 26 -2.18 -9.62 11.93
C TYR A 26 -0.74 -9.99 12.32
N ASP A 27 -0.11 -10.78 11.46
CA ASP A 27 1.30 -11.14 11.52
C ASP A 27 1.94 -10.83 10.16
N VAL A 28 2.72 -9.76 10.08
CA VAL A 28 3.38 -9.35 8.83
C VAL A 28 4.68 -10.14 8.67
N LEU A 29 4.66 -11.14 7.81
CA LEU A 29 5.80 -12.04 7.57
C LEU A 29 6.92 -11.39 6.76
N ALA A 30 6.56 -10.50 5.83
CA ALA A 30 7.49 -9.85 4.92
C ALA A 30 6.93 -8.54 4.39
N VAL A 31 7.84 -7.64 4.05
CA VAL A 31 7.54 -6.35 3.44
C VAL A 31 8.23 -6.25 2.09
N VAL A 32 7.49 -5.85 1.06
CA VAL A 32 8.00 -5.61 -0.28
C VAL A 32 7.87 -4.14 -0.62
N THR A 33 8.94 -3.54 -1.09
CA THR A 33 8.96 -2.12 -1.48
C THR A 33 9.81 -1.91 -2.72
N GLN A 34 9.69 -0.73 -3.35
CA GLN A 34 10.55 -0.38 -4.48
C GLN A 34 12.02 -0.30 -4.02
N PRO A 35 12.97 -0.57 -4.92
CA PRO A 35 14.39 -0.38 -4.63
C PRO A 35 14.71 1.04 -4.20
N ASP A 36 15.72 1.19 -3.34
CA ASP A 36 16.23 2.49 -2.94
C ASP A 36 16.71 3.26 -4.16
N ARG A 37 16.30 4.51 -4.28
CA ARG A 37 16.60 5.37 -5.43
C ARG A 37 17.30 6.66 -5.02
N ALA A 38 18.08 7.18 -5.94
CA ALA A 38 18.67 8.50 -5.78
C ALA A 38 17.58 9.58 -5.89
N VAL A 39 17.42 10.40 -4.85
CA VAL A 39 16.43 11.48 -4.78
C VAL A 39 17.07 12.85 -4.65
N GLY A 40 16.35 13.86 -5.14
CA GLY A 40 16.77 15.26 -5.06
C GLY A 40 17.94 15.62 -5.99
N ARG A 41 18.36 16.89 -5.92
CA ARG A 41 19.46 17.43 -6.75
C ARG A 41 20.81 16.77 -6.44
N LYS A 42 21.03 16.35 -5.20
CA LYS A 42 22.27 15.70 -4.75
C LYS A 42 22.36 14.21 -5.06
N LYS A 43 21.29 13.61 -5.65
CA LYS A 43 21.21 12.18 -5.97
C LYS A 43 21.59 11.27 -4.77
N GLU A 44 21.20 11.67 -3.55
CA GLU A 44 21.40 10.85 -2.37
C GLU A 44 20.45 9.65 -2.42
N ILE A 45 21.01 8.44 -2.20
CA ILE A 45 20.21 7.21 -2.13
C ILE A 45 19.39 7.27 -0.83
N LYS A 46 18.08 7.23 -0.95
CA LYS A 46 17.18 7.17 0.20
C LYS A 46 16.41 5.86 0.22
N MET A 47 16.28 5.33 1.42
CA MET A 47 15.35 4.23 1.68
C MET A 47 13.92 4.69 1.46
N THR A 48 13.04 3.74 1.08
CA THR A 48 11.61 4.03 1.01
C THR A 48 11.03 4.17 2.43
N PRO A 49 10.00 4.99 2.64
CA PRO A 49 9.33 5.11 3.95
C PRO A 49 8.85 3.76 4.50
N VAL A 50 8.40 2.87 3.64
CA VAL A 50 7.99 1.51 4.02
C VAL A 50 9.18 0.68 4.52
N LYS A 51 10.34 0.78 3.88
CA LYS A 51 11.56 0.10 4.32
C LYS A 51 12.02 0.58 5.70
N GLU A 52 11.95 1.88 5.96
CA GLU A 52 12.31 2.45 7.26
C GLU A 52 11.44 1.86 8.38
N VAL A 53 10.12 1.77 8.16
CA VAL A 53 9.20 1.14 9.12
C VAL A 53 9.50 -0.35 9.29
N ALA A 54 9.69 -1.08 8.20
CA ALA A 54 9.95 -2.51 8.25
C ALA A 54 11.23 -2.83 9.04
N LEU A 55 12.32 -2.09 8.81
CA LEU A 55 13.58 -2.26 9.53
C LEU A 55 13.44 -1.93 11.02
N ALA A 56 12.68 -0.90 11.38
CA ALA A 56 12.42 -0.54 12.77
C ALA A 56 11.67 -1.65 13.54
N HIS A 57 10.91 -2.49 12.82
CA HIS A 57 10.18 -3.63 13.38
C HIS A 57 10.86 -4.99 13.11
N ASN A 58 12.12 -4.99 12.64
CA ASN A 58 12.90 -6.19 12.31
C ASN A 58 12.22 -7.13 11.29
N LEU A 59 11.45 -6.60 10.37
CA LEU A 59 10.78 -7.36 9.33
C LEU A 59 11.68 -7.63 8.13
N PRO A 60 11.59 -8.80 7.48
CA PRO A 60 12.25 -9.07 6.21
C PRO A 60 11.79 -8.10 5.12
N VAL A 61 12.73 -7.51 4.38
CA VAL A 61 12.46 -6.53 3.32
C VAL A 61 12.93 -7.05 1.98
N TYR A 62 12.05 -7.06 1.00
CA TYR A 62 12.31 -7.45 -0.39
C TYR A 62 12.17 -6.23 -1.31
N GLN A 63 13.14 -6.05 -2.20
CA GLN A 63 13.19 -4.88 -3.10
C GLN A 63 13.45 -5.29 -4.57
N PRO A 64 12.60 -6.14 -5.17
CA PRO A 64 12.79 -6.55 -6.55
C PRO A 64 12.65 -5.38 -7.52
N GLU A 65 13.56 -5.26 -8.49
CA GLU A 65 13.41 -4.30 -9.60
C GLU A 65 12.15 -4.60 -10.42
N LYS A 66 11.82 -5.87 -10.55
CA LYS A 66 10.59 -6.35 -11.18
C LYS A 66 10.08 -7.58 -10.44
N MET A 67 8.85 -7.53 -9.95
CA MET A 67 8.23 -8.63 -9.21
C MET A 67 8.10 -9.90 -10.06
N SER A 68 7.67 -9.75 -11.32
CA SER A 68 7.40 -10.89 -12.19
C SER A 68 8.66 -11.68 -12.53
N GLY A 69 8.73 -12.92 -12.06
CA GLY A 69 9.83 -13.85 -12.32
C GLY A 69 11.08 -13.62 -11.50
N SER A 70 11.02 -12.81 -10.45
CA SER A 70 12.14 -12.60 -9.54
C SER A 70 12.31 -13.77 -8.56
N GLU A 71 13.50 -13.90 -7.99
CA GLU A 71 13.79 -14.85 -6.92
C GLU A 71 12.99 -14.50 -5.66
N GLU A 72 12.88 -13.21 -5.36
CA GLU A 72 12.09 -12.69 -4.24
C GLU A 72 10.62 -13.12 -4.32
N MET A 73 10.03 -13.11 -5.54
CA MET A 73 8.67 -13.60 -5.71
C MET A 73 8.57 -15.09 -5.36
N ALA A 74 9.55 -15.89 -5.76
CA ALA A 74 9.55 -17.32 -5.44
C ALA A 74 9.67 -17.56 -3.92
N GLU A 75 10.52 -16.80 -3.24
CA GLU A 75 10.66 -16.86 -1.78
C GLU A 75 9.35 -16.46 -1.08
N LEU A 76 8.74 -15.33 -1.48
CA LEU A 76 7.47 -14.85 -0.90
C LEU A 76 6.37 -15.91 -0.96
N MET A 77 6.28 -16.64 -2.06
CA MET A 77 5.29 -17.72 -2.23
C MET A 77 5.52 -18.92 -1.28
N THR A 78 6.70 -19.05 -0.68
CA THR A 78 7.02 -20.13 0.28
C THR A 78 6.76 -19.75 1.74
N LEU A 79 6.48 -18.47 2.03
CA LEU A 79 6.30 -17.97 3.40
C LEU A 79 5.02 -18.48 4.07
N GLY A 80 4.05 -19.00 3.29
CA GLY A 80 2.77 -19.46 3.83
C GLY A 80 1.93 -18.32 4.37
N ALA A 81 1.92 -17.19 3.68
CA ALA A 81 1.04 -16.08 4.00
C ALA A 81 -0.41 -16.42 3.61
N ASP A 82 -1.36 -15.99 4.43
CA ASP A 82 -2.78 -16.12 4.15
C ASP A 82 -3.24 -15.05 3.14
N GLY A 83 -2.62 -13.88 3.15
CA GLY A 83 -3.01 -12.78 2.29
C GLY A 83 -1.90 -11.80 1.92
N ILE A 84 -2.20 -11.00 0.90
CA ILE A 84 -1.37 -9.88 0.45
C ILE A 84 -2.14 -8.57 0.63
N VAL A 85 -1.51 -7.59 1.27
CA VAL A 85 -2.02 -6.23 1.37
C VAL A 85 -1.10 -5.31 0.58
N THR A 86 -1.67 -4.59 -0.39
CA THR A 86 -0.91 -3.59 -1.16
C THR A 86 -1.40 -2.18 -0.87
N ALA A 87 -0.48 -1.24 -0.90
CA ALA A 87 -0.78 0.19 -0.83
C ALA A 87 0.26 0.96 -1.66
N ALA A 88 -0.12 1.53 -2.79
CA ALA A 88 0.77 2.29 -3.68
C ALA A 88 2.14 1.62 -3.91
N PHE A 89 2.16 0.34 -4.21
CA PHE A 89 3.39 -0.43 -4.42
C PHE A 89 4.13 -0.03 -5.70
N GLY A 90 3.40 0.32 -6.75
CA GLY A 90 3.96 0.81 -8.00
C GLY A 90 4.40 -0.27 -9.00
N GLN A 91 4.08 -1.53 -8.76
CA GLN A 91 4.27 -2.62 -9.72
C GLN A 91 3.00 -3.49 -9.83
N PHE A 92 2.82 -4.10 -10.99
CA PHE A 92 1.80 -5.13 -11.15
C PHE A 92 2.21 -6.43 -10.46
N LEU A 93 1.27 -7.04 -9.75
CA LEU A 93 1.48 -8.37 -9.17
C LEU A 93 1.11 -9.45 -10.19
N PRO A 94 2.02 -10.42 -10.42
CA PRO A 94 1.73 -11.56 -11.28
C PRO A 94 0.58 -12.39 -10.72
N THR A 95 -0.28 -12.90 -11.60
CA THR A 95 -1.39 -13.79 -11.22
C THR A 95 -0.92 -14.99 -10.38
N LYS A 96 0.25 -15.55 -10.72
CA LYS A 96 0.84 -16.65 -9.96
C LYS A 96 1.07 -16.31 -8.49
N LEU A 97 1.44 -15.08 -8.18
CA LEU A 97 1.62 -14.61 -6.80
C LEU A 97 0.25 -14.39 -6.12
N LEU A 98 -0.70 -13.80 -6.82
CA LEU A 98 -2.06 -13.61 -6.30
C LEU A 98 -2.76 -14.96 -6.03
N ASP A 99 -2.57 -15.94 -6.90
CA ASP A 99 -3.14 -17.29 -6.75
C ASP A 99 -2.46 -18.12 -5.65
N SER A 100 -1.37 -17.64 -5.04
CA SER A 100 -0.64 -18.35 -3.98
C SER A 100 -1.12 -18.01 -2.57
N VAL A 101 -2.07 -17.11 -2.43
CA VAL A 101 -2.65 -16.67 -1.15
C VAL A 101 -4.17 -16.78 -1.20
N ASP A 102 -4.82 -16.84 -0.04
CA ASP A 102 -6.27 -16.93 0.05
C ASP A 102 -6.98 -15.65 -0.37
N PHE A 103 -6.33 -14.49 -0.13
CA PHE A 103 -6.84 -13.18 -0.55
C PHE A 103 -5.73 -12.20 -0.89
N ALA A 104 -6.03 -11.25 -1.74
CA ALA A 104 -5.16 -10.10 -2.01
C ALA A 104 -6.00 -8.83 -2.09
N VAL A 105 -5.64 -7.81 -1.33
CA VAL A 105 -6.35 -6.54 -1.27
C VAL A 105 -5.44 -5.36 -1.56
N ASN A 106 -6.02 -4.32 -2.15
CA ASN A 106 -5.35 -3.04 -2.38
C ASN A 106 -6.03 -1.93 -1.59
N VAL A 107 -5.22 -1.17 -0.86
CA VAL A 107 -5.63 0.07 -0.20
C VAL A 107 -5.44 1.19 -1.20
N HIS A 108 -6.53 1.59 -1.86
CA HIS A 108 -6.52 2.60 -2.92
C HIS A 108 -6.93 3.96 -2.37
N ALA A 109 -6.08 4.96 -2.58
CA ALA A 109 -6.23 6.29 -2.00
C ALA A 109 -7.25 7.17 -2.74
N SER A 110 -8.43 6.64 -3.05
CA SER A 110 -9.59 7.40 -3.56
C SER A 110 -10.91 6.76 -3.17
N LEU A 111 -11.98 7.51 -3.37
CA LEU A 111 -13.36 7.01 -3.31
C LEU A 111 -13.72 6.39 -4.67
N LEU A 112 -13.38 5.12 -4.88
CA LEU A 112 -13.71 4.43 -6.12
C LEU A 112 -15.22 4.47 -6.40
N PRO A 113 -15.65 4.55 -7.67
CA PRO A 113 -14.86 4.35 -8.91
C PRO A 113 -14.10 5.59 -9.41
N LYS A 114 -14.11 6.72 -8.68
CA LYS A 114 -13.34 7.91 -9.05
C LYS A 114 -11.84 7.65 -8.88
N TYR A 115 -11.03 8.23 -9.78
CA TYR A 115 -9.56 8.25 -9.67
C TYR A 115 -8.92 6.87 -9.60
N ARG A 116 -9.32 5.94 -10.48
CA ARG A 116 -8.60 4.70 -10.73
C ARG A 116 -7.20 4.99 -11.27
N GLY A 117 -6.23 4.15 -10.94
CA GLY A 117 -4.85 4.31 -11.40
C GLY A 117 -3.98 5.17 -10.50
N GLY A 118 -2.97 5.84 -11.07
CA GLY A 118 -1.96 6.57 -10.30
C GLY A 118 -2.39 7.94 -9.81
N ALA A 119 -1.79 8.39 -8.70
CA ALA A 119 -1.92 9.72 -8.11
C ALA A 119 -3.36 10.17 -7.75
N PRO A 120 -4.22 9.30 -7.19
CA PRO A 120 -5.63 9.61 -6.94
C PRO A 120 -5.83 10.82 -6.02
N ILE A 121 -5.00 10.97 -4.99
CA ILE A 121 -5.05 12.09 -4.04
C ILE A 121 -4.79 13.43 -4.75
N HIS A 122 -3.78 13.48 -5.63
CA HIS A 122 -3.45 14.68 -6.37
C HIS A 122 -4.61 15.14 -7.25
N TYR A 123 -5.26 14.19 -7.93
CA TYR A 123 -6.41 14.51 -8.78
C TYR A 123 -7.63 14.94 -7.98
N ALA A 124 -7.89 14.36 -6.81
CA ALA A 124 -8.97 14.82 -5.95
C ALA A 124 -8.79 16.30 -5.54
N ILE A 125 -7.55 16.69 -5.18
CA ILE A 125 -7.21 18.07 -4.83
C ILE A 125 -7.28 19.01 -6.05
N ILE A 126 -6.68 18.63 -7.18
CA ILE A 126 -6.68 19.44 -8.42
C ILE A 126 -8.10 19.70 -8.92
N ASN A 127 -8.97 18.71 -8.82
CA ASN A 127 -10.36 18.82 -9.25
C ASN A 127 -11.28 19.51 -8.23
N GLY A 128 -10.74 19.93 -7.08
CA GLY A 128 -11.50 20.62 -6.06
C GLY A 128 -12.60 19.77 -5.42
N GLU A 129 -12.36 18.47 -5.27
CA GLU A 129 -13.31 17.60 -4.58
C GLU A 129 -13.48 18.07 -3.14
N GLU A 130 -14.71 18.04 -2.65
CA GLU A 130 -15.00 18.38 -1.24
C GLU A 130 -14.67 17.23 -0.30
N GLU A 131 -14.64 16.01 -0.83
CA GLU A 131 -14.38 14.79 -0.09
C GLU A 131 -13.34 13.95 -0.81
N ALA A 132 -12.47 13.31 -0.04
CA ALA A 132 -11.56 12.29 -0.51
C ALA A 132 -11.57 11.11 0.47
N GLY A 133 -10.96 10.01 0.09
CA GLY A 133 -10.99 8.84 0.96
C GLY A 133 -10.11 7.71 0.46
N VAL A 134 -10.31 6.57 1.11
CA VAL A 134 -9.62 5.33 0.80
C VAL A 134 -10.66 4.25 0.51
N THR A 135 -10.39 3.42 -0.47
CA THR A 135 -11.17 2.22 -0.76
C THR A 135 -10.29 1.00 -0.60
N ILE A 136 -10.70 0.05 0.21
CA ILE A 136 -10.13 -1.29 0.24
C ILE A 136 -10.88 -2.14 -0.78
N MET A 137 -10.14 -2.77 -1.67
CA MET A 137 -10.71 -3.54 -2.77
C MET A 137 -9.91 -4.81 -3.03
N GLU A 138 -10.57 -5.81 -3.58
CA GLU A 138 -9.89 -7.03 -4.06
C GLU A 138 -8.95 -6.72 -5.21
N MET A 139 -7.84 -7.42 -5.24
CA MET A 139 -6.91 -7.37 -6.37
C MET A 139 -7.30 -8.40 -7.43
N VAL A 140 -7.56 -7.91 -8.62
CA VAL A 140 -7.85 -8.71 -9.81
C VAL A 140 -6.88 -8.35 -10.93
N LYS A 141 -6.83 -9.15 -12.00
CA LYS A 141 -5.94 -8.91 -13.16
C LYS A 141 -6.09 -7.52 -13.78
N LYS A 142 -7.29 -6.94 -13.71
CA LYS A 142 -7.57 -5.60 -14.24
C LYS A 142 -7.34 -4.58 -13.13
N MET A 143 -6.55 -3.55 -13.44
CA MET A 143 -6.19 -2.49 -12.50
C MET A 143 -7.43 -1.84 -11.88
N ASP A 144 -7.46 -1.77 -10.55
CA ASP A 144 -8.49 -1.12 -9.72
C ASP A 144 -9.93 -1.46 -10.13
N ALA A 145 -10.18 -2.74 -10.47
CA ALA A 145 -11.45 -3.22 -10.97
C ALA A 145 -12.07 -4.37 -10.15
N GLY A 146 -11.43 -4.76 -9.06
CA GLY A 146 -11.98 -5.75 -8.12
C GLY A 146 -13.13 -5.20 -7.30
N ASP A 147 -13.76 -6.07 -6.56
CA ASP A 147 -14.87 -5.72 -5.69
C ASP A 147 -14.41 -4.82 -4.53
N MET A 148 -15.20 -3.81 -4.22
CA MET A 148 -14.92 -2.87 -3.14
C MET A 148 -15.42 -3.46 -1.82
N ILE A 149 -14.49 -3.68 -0.89
CA ILE A 149 -14.78 -4.29 0.41
C ILE A 149 -15.23 -3.23 1.41
N ALA A 150 -14.48 -2.12 1.49
CA ALA A 150 -14.74 -1.03 2.42
C ALA A 150 -14.33 0.32 1.84
N LYS A 151 -14.96 1.39 2.33
CA LYS A 151 -14.60 2.78 2.00
C LYS A 151 -14.66 3.64 3.24
N VAL A 152 -13.71 4.56 3.34
CA VAL A 152 -13.76 5.65 4.32
C VAL A 152 -13.53 6.96 3.62
N GLN A 153 -14.36 7.95 3.96
CA GLN A 153 -14.31 9.29 3.37
C GLN A 153 -14.06 10.36 4.42
N HIS A 154 -13.39 11.42 4.01
CA HIS A 154 -13.14 12.62 4.77
C HIS A 154 -13.39 13.87 3.94
N ARG A 155 -13.83 14.93 4.58
CA ARG A 155 -13.89 16.26 3.95
C ARG A 155 -12.49 16.80 3.74
N LEU A 156 -12.18 17.18 2.51
CA LEU A 156 -11.04 17.99 2.17
C LEU A 156 -11.33 19.43 2.59
N LEU A 157 -10.81 19.86 3.74
CA LEU A 157 -10.86 21.27 4.09
C LEU A 157 -9.96 22.06 3.15
N THR A 158 -10.42 23.15 2.61
CA THR A 158 -9.87 23.96 1.50
C THR A 158 -8.40 24.45 1.68
N MET A 159 -7.74 24.14 2.77
CA MET A 159 -6.39 24.56 3.13
C MET A 159 -5.47 23.43 3.58
N ILE A 160 -5.81 22.17 3.29
CA ILE A 160 -4.95 21.05 3.73
C ILE A 160 -3.92 20.76 2.64
N MET A 161 -2.66 21.04 2.93
CA MET A 161 -1.53 20.60 2.10
C MET A 161 -1.56 19.08 1.91
N LEU A 162 -1.11 18.59 0.76
CA LEU A 162 -1.06 17.15 0.42
C LEU A 162 -0.49 16.27 1.55
N GLU A 163 0.56 16.75 2.22
CA GLU A 163 1.18 16.07 3.36
C GLU A 163 0.24 15.94 4.57
N GLN A 164 -0.57 16.96 4.84
CA GLN A 164 -1.53 16.93 5.94
C GLN A 164 -2.72 16.00 5.62
N CYS A 165 -3.15 15.99 4.36
CA CYS A 165 -4.15 15.04 3.88
C CYS A 165 -3.65 13.60 4.04
N LEU A 166 -2.41 13.33 3.65
CA LEU A 166 -1.76 12.05 3.84
C LEU A 166 -1.67 11.68 5.33
N LYS A 167 -1.27 12.61 6.20
CA LYS A 167 -1.15 12.36 7.66
C LYS A 167 -2.51 12.15 8.34
N ASN A 168 -3.54 12.91 7.97
CA ASN A 168 -4.87 12.77 8.55
C ASN A 168 -5.58 11.49 8.10
N TRP A 169 -5.24 10.95 6.93
CA TRP A 169 -5.73 9.64 6.50
C TRP A 169 -5.10 8.47 7.28
N LEU A 170 -3.97 8.74 7.96
CA LEU A 170 -3.27 7.80 8.82
C LEU A 170 -3.92 7.58 10.18
N LEU A 171 -4.75 8.53 10.62
CA LEU A 171 -5.44 8.49 11.92
C LEU A 171 -6.80 7.79 11.84
N LEU A 172 -7.06 7.10 10.70
CA LEU A 172 -8.34 6.44 10.54
C LEU A 172 -8.27 4.98 10.91
N ASP A 173 -9.08 4.64 11.87
CA ASP A 173 -9.53 3.31 12.28
C ASP A 173 -10.10 2.44 11.13
N VAL A 174 -9.56 2.58 9.90
CA VAL A 174 -10.10 1.95 8.69
C VAL A 174 -9.65 0.50 8.54
N ILE A 175 -8.60 0.12 9.25
CA ILE A 175 -8.04 -1.24 9.17
C ILE A 175 -8.59 -2.11 10.31
N CYS A 176 -9.30 -1.53 11.27
CA CYS A 176 -9.83 -2.21 12.46
C CYS A 176 -11.34 -2.50 12.40
N CYS A 177 -11.91 -2.78 11.22
CA CYS A 177 -13.28 -3.31 11.12
C CYS A 177 -13.31 -4.64 10.41
#